data_c62368a2af7e089bc81ab5cb9da092d6
#
_entry.id   c62368a2af7e089bc81ab5cb9da092d6
#
_cell.length_a   1.000
_cell.length_b   1.000
_cell.length_c   1.000
_cell.angle_alpha   90.00
_cell.angle_beta   90.00
_cell.angle_gamma   90.00
#
_symmetry.space_group_name_H-M   'P 1'
#
loop_
_entity.id
_entity.type
_entity.pdbx_description
1 polymer ?
#
loop_
_entity_poly.entity_id
_entity_poly.type
_entity_poly.pdbx_seq_one_letter_code
_entity_poly.pdbx_strand_id
1 'polypeptide(L)'
;MKLALHLMEPWLIKNQDVPYNLGESGMVDMTLKELLDVTGDSHEELLKLSFKNIDTRGTLALRETIASFYNDIDPDMILLTTGTSEAL
;
A
#
# COMPACT_ATOMS: atom_id res chain seq x y z
N MET A 1 -11.38 23.47 8.60
CA MET A 1 -11.31 22.51 9.72
C MET A 1 -9.84 22.24 10.01
N LYS A 2 -9.33 22.46 11.24
CA LYS A 2 -7.96 22.04 11.60
C LYS A 2 -8.08 20.64 12.19
N LEU A 3 -7.50 19.65 11.52
CA LEU A 3 -7.35 18.32 12.11
C LEU A 3 -6.33 18.41 13.25
N ALA A 4 -6.63 17.79 14.38
CA ALA A 4 -5.66 17.66 15.47
C ALA A 4 -4.50 16.79 14.99
N LEU A 5 -3.27 17.20 15.31
CA LEU A 5 -2.09 16.41 14.99
C LEU A 5 -2.16 15.08 15.74
N HIS A 6 -2.04 13.98 15.02
CA HIS A 6 -1.92 12.67 15.65
C HIS A 6 -0.52 12.58 16.28
N LEU A 7 -0.45 12.56 17.61
CA LEU A 7 0.83 12.69 18.35
C LEU A 7 1.75 11.46 18.17
N MET A 8 1.19 10.30 17.86
CA MET A 8 1.94 9.05 17.74
C MET A 8 2.83 9.01 16.50
N GLU A 9 2.33 9.44 15.34
CA GLU A 9 3.08 9.43 14.08
C GLU A 9 4.39 10.21 14.14
N PRO A 10 4.40 11.49 14.58
CA PRO A 10 5.65 12.24 14.72
C PRO A 10 6.62 11.62 15.73
N TRP A 11 6.10 10.94 16.76
CA TRP A 11 6.93 10.24 17.74
C TRP A 11 7.58 8.99 17.12
N LEU A 12 6.83 8.19 16.38
CA LEU A 12 7.35 7.01 15.68
C LEU A 12 8.43 7.39 14.68
N ILE A 13 8.16 8.40 13.83
CA ILE A 13 9.14 8.90 12.85
C ILE A 13 10.43 9.36 13.53
N LYS A 14 10.31 10.09 14.64
CA LYS A 14 11.49 10.59 15.38
C LYS A 14 12.32 9.46 16.00
N ASN A 15 11.71 8.33 16.33
CA ASN A 15 12.34 7.25 17.08
C ASN A 15 12.48 5.95 16.24
N GLN A 16 12.40 6.03 14.91
CA GLN A 16 12.52 4.86 14.04
C GLN A 16 13.93 4.26 14.00
N ASP A 17 14.96 5.13 14.09
CA ASP A 17 16.37 4.74 13.98
C ASP A 17 16.95 4.32 15.34
N VAL A 18 16.40 3.26 15.92
CA VAL A 18 16.88 2.68 17.18
C VAL A 18 17.28 1.21 16.97
N PRO A 19 18.29 0.69 17.73
CA PRO A 19 18.78 -0.68 17.56
C PRO A 19 17.70 -1.76 17.68
N TYR A 20 16.67 -1.51 18.48
CA TYR A 20 15.54 -2.42 18.71
C TYR A 20 14.23 -1.63 18.68
N ASN A 21 13.67 -1.45 17.48
CA ASN A 21 12.40 -0.78 17.31
C ASN A 21 11.23 -1.75 17.55
N LEU A 22 10.70 -1.76 18.76
CA LEU A 22 9.53 -2.57 19.14
C LEU A 22 8.20 -1.83 18.94
N GLY A 23 8.26 -0.58 18.50
CA GLY A 23 7.06 0.23 18.20
C GLY A 23 6.58 0.11 16.75
N GLU A 24 7.42 -0.44 15.86
CA GLU A 24 7.06 -0.65 14.47
C GLU A 24 6.23 -1.92 14.30
N SER A 25 5.06 -1.77 13.68
CA SER A 25 4.14 -2.88 13.37
C SER A 25 4.06 -3.19 11.88
N GLY A 26 4.81 -2.47 11.06
CA GLY A 26 4.87 -2.65 9.62
C GLY A 26 5.66 -3.89 9.20
N MET A 27 5.62 -4.18 7.93
CA MET A 27 6.54 -5.14 7.32
C MET A 27 7.97 -4.62 7.41
N VAL A 28 8.93 -5.55 7.41
CA VAL A 28 10.34 -5.20 7.22
C VAL A 28 10.50 -4.48 5.87
N ASP A 29 11.24 -3.37 5.87
CA ASP A 29 11.54 -2.63 4.65
C ASP A 29 12.20 -3.54 3.62
N MET A 30 11.71 -3.47 2.40
CA MET A 30 12.30 -4.20 1.28
C MET A 30 12.57 -3.27 0.11
N THR A 31 13.60 -3.59 -0.63
CA THR A 31 13.90 -2.92 -1.88
C THR A 31 12.94 -3.38 -2.98
N LEU A 32 12.79 -2.57 -4.04
CA LEU A 32 12.04 -2.99 -5.22
C LEU A 32 12.57 -4.30 -5.81
N LYS A 33 13.89 -4.51 -5.78
CA LYS A 33 14.50 -5.76 -6.25
C LYS A 33 14.01 -6.95 -5.45
N GLU A 34 14.02 -6.86 -4.11
CA GLU A 34 13.53 -7.93 -3.24
C GLU A 34 12.05 -8.22 -3.48
N LEU A 35 11.23 -7.18 -3.67
CA LEU A 35 9.83 -7.35 -4.02
C LEU A 35 9.65 -8.13 -5.34
N LEU A 36 10.37 -7.73 -6.39
CA LEU A 36 10.31 -8.41 -7.68
C LEU A 36 10.80 -9.86 -7.61
N ASP A 37 11.86 -10.13 -6.81
CA ASP A 37 12.35 -11.49 -6.58
C ASP A 37 11.28 -12.37 -5.90
N VAL A 38 10.50 -11.82 -4.96
CA VAL A 38 9.42 -12.53 -4.27
C VAL A 38 8.20 -12.76 -5.18
N THR A 39 7.83 -11.78 -5.99
CA THR A 39 6.68 -11.89 -6.90
C THR A 39 6.99 -12.70 -8.16
N GLY A 40 8.27 -12.87 -8.47
CA GLY A 40 8.71 -13.52 -9.71
C GLY A 40 8.62 -12.63 -10.95
N ASP A 41 8.39 -11.33 -10.74
CA ASP A 41 8.32 -10.35 -11.82
C ASP A 41 9.71 -9.87 -12.23
N SER A 42 9.86 -9.45 -13.48
CA SER A 42 11.09 -8.85 -13.96
C SER A 42 11.05 -7.32 -13.91
N HIS A 43 12.23 -6.70 -13.71
CA HIS A 43 12.32 -5.24 -13.84
C HIS A 43 11.96 -4.74 -15.25
N GLU A 44 12.10 -5.58 -16.25
CA GLU A 44 11.72 -5.27 -17.64
C GLU A 44 10.20 -5.10 -17.79
N GLU A 45 9.41 -5.89 -17.08
CA GLU A 45 7.95 -5.72 -17.02
C GLU A 45 7.57 -4.41 -16.33
N LEU A 46 8.28 -4.04 -15.26
CA LEU A 46 8.10 -2.77 -14.60
C LEU A 46 8.36 -1.58 -15.54
N LEU A 47 9.42 -1.66 -16.36
CA LEU A 47 9.74 -0.61 -17.34
C LEU A 47 8.71 -0.47 -18.47
N LYS A 48 7.86 -1.46 -18.70
CA LYS A 48 6.76 -1.40 -19.68
C LYS A 48 5.51 -0.74 -19.12
N LEU A 49 5.46 -0.42 -17.82
CA LEU A 49 4.29 0.23 -17.22
C LEU A 49 4.01 1.58 -17.90
N SER A 50 2.77 1.78 -18.28
CA SER A 50 2.31 3.02 -18.90
C SER A 50 1.61 3.90 -17.88
N PHE A 51 2.07 5.15 -17.74
CA PHE A 51 1.40 6.18 -16.94
C PHE A 51 0.21 6.73 -17.70
N LYS A 52 -0.93 6.12 -17.54
CA LYS A 52 -2.20 6.55 -18.16
C LYS A 52 -3.28 6.69 -17.09
N ASN A 53 -4.30 7.47 -17.41
CA ASN A 53 -5.48 7.55 -16.56
C ASN A 53 -6.15 6.17 -16.47
N ILE A 54 -6.48 5.80 -15.26
CA ILE A 54 -7.22 4.58 -14.94
C ILE A 54 -8.51 4.96 -14.19
N ASP A 55 -9.37 3.99 -13.90
CA ASP A 55 -10.52 4.18 -13.02
C ASP A 55 -10.06 4.74 -11.68
N THR A 56 -10.70 5.81 -11.21
CA THR A 56 -10.38 6.47 -9.93
C THR A 56 -10.55 5.57 -8.72
N ARG A 57 -11.30 4.49 -8.85
CA ARG A 57 -11.45 3.45 -7.82
C ARG A 57 -10.31 2.44 -7.81
N GLY A 58 -9.39 2.54 -8.77
CA GLY A 58 -8.35 1.55 -9.04
C GLY A 58 -8.72 0.60 -10.19
N THR A 59 -7.72 -0.11 -10.72
CA THR A 59 -7.94 -1.03 -11.84
C THR A 59 -8.92 -2.14 -11.49
N LEU A 60 -9.77 -2.52 -12.44
CA LEU A 60 -10.74 -3.61 -12.23
C LEU A 60 -10.02 -4.91 -11.83
N ALA A 61 -8.93 -5.26 -12.51
CA ALA A 61 -8.17 -6.47 -12.21
C ALA A 61 -7.69 -6.54 -10.74
N LEU A 62 -7.21 -5.42 -10.18
CA LEU A 62 -6.79 -5.39 -8.77
C LEU A 62 -8.00 -5.47 -7.83
N ARG A 63 -9.11 -4.80 -8.16
CA ARG A 63 -10.35 -4.88 -7.37
C ARG A 63 -10.95 -6.30 -7.40
N GLU A 64 -10.93 -6.98 -8.54
CA GLU A 64 -11.32 -8.39 -8.66
C GLU A 64 -10.45 -9.30 -7.79
N THR A 65 -9.13 -9.09 -7.83
CA THR A 65 -8.20 -9.85 -6.99
C THR A 65 -8.48 -9.64 -5.51
N ILE A 66 -8.69 -8.41 -5.07
CA ILE A 66 -9.02 -8.11 -3.67
C ILE A 66 -10.38 -8.72 -3.30
N ALA A 67 -11.39 -8.58 -4.14
CA ALA A 67 -12.71 -9.17 -3.91
C ALA A 67 -12.65 -10.69 -3.69
N SER A 68 -11.73 -11.38 -4.39
CA SER A 68 -11.58 -12.83 -4.28
C SER A 68 -11.12 -13.31 -2.88
N PHE A 69 -10.61 -12.43 -2.04
CA PHE A 69 -10.26 -12.76 -0.64
C PHE A 69 -11.44 -12.72 0.32
N TYR A 70 -12.59 -12.24 -0.13
CA TYR A 70 -13.77 -12.05 0.70
C TYR A 70 -14.99 -12.78 0.10
N ASN A 71 -15.91 -13.20 0.95
CA ASN A 71 -17.20 -13.73 0.51
C ASN A 71 -18.17 -12.57 0.25
N ASP A 72 -18.95 -12.70 -0.83
CA ASP A 72 -20.04 -11.77 -1.16
C ASP A 72 -19.61 -10.30 -1.37
N ILE A 73 -18.35 -10.05 -1.75
CA ILE A 73 -17.86 -8.73 -2.12
C ILE A 73 -17.74 -8.63 -3.64
N ASP A 74 -18.49 -7.69 -4.21
CA ASP A 74 -18.37 -7.31 -5.61
C ASP A 74 -17.17 -6.36 -5.81
N PRO A 75 -16.38 -6.47 -6.89
CA PRO A 75 -15.32 -5.53 -7.20
C PRO A 75 -15.74 -4.06 -7.21
N ASP A 76 -17.03 -3.77 -7.50
CA ASP A 76 -17.56 -2.40 -7.45
C ASP A 76 -17.77 -1.86 -6.03
N MET A 77 -17.70 -2.71 -5.02
CA MET A 77 -17.70 -2.31 -3.61
C MET A 77 -16.31 -1.93 -3.09
N ILE A 78 -15.27 -2.02 -3.95
CA ILE A 78 -13.88 -1.77 -3.57
C ILE A 78 -13.40 -0.43 -4.13
N LEU A 79 -12.84 0.38 -3.25
CA LEU A 79 -12.10 1.59 -3.56
C LEU A 79 -10.66 1.43 -3.09
N LEU A 80 -9.71 1.61 -3.99
CA LEU A 80 -8.29 1.59 -3.67
C LEU A 80 -7.85 2.98 -3.20
N THR A 81 -7.07 3.01 -2.13
CA THR A 81 -6.50 4.23 -1.57
C THR A 81 -4.99 4.09 -1.40
N THR A 82 -4.29 5.21 -1.36
CA THR A 82 -2.85 5.24 -1.08
C THR A 82 -2.63 5.26 0.43
N GLY A 83 -2.87 4.11 1.05
CA GLY A 83 -2.74 3.93 2.49
C GLY A 83 -4.03 4.19 3.27
N THR A 84 -4.03 3.76 4.53
CA THR A 84 -5.19 3.83 5.43
C THR A 84 -5.63 5.26 5.73
N SER A 85 -4.69 6.21 5.78
CA SER A 85 -5.00 7.62 6.06
C SER A 85 -5.86 8.28 5.00
N GLU A 86 -5.80 7.81 3.75
CA GLU A 86 -6.68 8.29 2.69
C GLU A 86 -8.08 7.66 2.78
N ALA A 87 -8.16 6.46 3.36
CA ALA A 87 -9.41 5.72 3.50
C ALA A 87 -10.30 6.24 4.64
N LEU A 88 -9.76 7.02 5.58
CA LEU A 88 -10.46 7.58 6.75
C LEU A 88 -11.00 8.98 6.47
#